data_bad634c6f910809081edbabd6104b197
#
_entry.id   bad634c6f910809081edbabd6104b197
#
_cell.length_a   1.000
_cell.length_b   1.000
_cell.length_c   1.000
_cell.angle_alpha   90.00
_cell.angle_beta   90.00
_cell.angle_gamma   90.00
#
_symmetry.space_group_name_H-M   'P 1'
#
loop_
_entity.id
_entity.type
_entity.pdbx_description
1 polymer ?
#
loop_
_entity_poly.entity_id
_entity_poly.type
_entity_poly.pdbx_seq_one_letter_code
_entity_poly.pdbx_strand_id
1 'polypeptide(L)'
;SEYAAGINTVDAIATGTADTGLLADFAAVNRIGNTLDNTNLVIFSDLSSSVSYNGGLFVAPKYKDNLDALDESEGWITSIGTVSEYFNWQAQTYLGLDPSKQKNVNTDSISTQIAVAHNGEASAAIVTGSAIKKYEAEGWTQVASAKDIGINVSAYLITSSDFAKNNTETLTNYLKALDESVKYINDNLDESAEKIS
;
A
#
# COMPACT_ATOMS: atom_id res chain seq x y z
N SER A 1 11.24 -13.88 5.50
CA SER A 1 11.88 -13.06 4.44
C SER A 1 11.09 -11.78 4.26
N GLU A 2 11.81 -10.69 3.99
CA GLU A 2 11.23 -9.39 3.67
C GLU A 2 11.30 -9.17 2.15
N TYR A 3 10.23 -8.67 1.56
CA TYR A 3 10.14 -8.38 0.13
C TYR A 3 9.81 -6.91 -0.08
N ALA A 4 10.32 -6.33 -1.17
CA ALA A 4 10.18 -4.91 -1.46
C ALA A 4 8.73 -4.46 -1.75
N ALA A 5 7.90 -5.37 -2.28
CA ALA A 5 6.50 -5.11 -2.59
C ALA A 5 5.67 -6.40 -2.56
N GLY A 6 4.35 -6.27 -2.42
CA GLY A 6 3.42 -7.39 -2.37
C GLY A 6 3.47 -8.30 -3.60
N ILE A 7 3.77 -7.76 -4.78
CA ILE A 7 3.95 -8.55 -6.00
C ILE A 7 5.11 -9.55 -5.88
N ASN A 8 6.20 -9.17 -5.21
CA ASN A 8 7.34 -10.05 -4.97
C ASN A 8 6.98 -11.19 -3.99
N THR A 9 6.07 -10.92 -3.04
CA THR A 9 5.52 -11.94 -2.14
C THR A 9 4.74 -13.00 -2.93
N VAL A 10 3.90 -12.58 -3.87
CA VAL A 10 3.16 -13.50 -4.76
C VAL A 10 4.12 -14.38 -5.56
N ASP A 11 5.15 -13.78 -6.17
CA ASP A 11 6.14 -14.52 -6.95
C ASP A 11 6.92 -15.52 -6.09
N ALA A 12 7.27 -15.15 -4.86
CA ALA A 12 7.95 -16.05 -3.91
C ALA A 12 7.11 -17.29 -3.55
N ILE A 13 5.80 -17.12 -3.35
CA ILE A 13 4.89 -18.24 -3.08
C ILE A 13 4.67 -19.09 -4.33
N ALA A 14 4.47 -18.45 -5.48
CA ALA A 14 4.27 -19.14 -6.76
C ALA A 14 5.48 -20.01 -7.15
N THR A 15 6.70 -19.59 -6.80
CA THR A 15 7.95 -20.31 -7.06
C THR A 15 8.35 -21.28 -5.94
N GLY A 16 7.59 -21.33 -4.84
CA GLY A 16 7.89 -22.18 -3.66
C GLY A 16 9.06 -21.67 -2.81
N THR A 17 9.47 -20.40 -2.99
CA THR A 17 10.53 -19.76 -2.17
C THR A 17 9.98 -19.34 -0.80
N ALA A 18 8.67 -19.10 -0.70
CA ALA A 18 7.94 -18.86 0.54
C ALA A 18 6.66 -19.70 0.55
N ASP A 19 6.24 -20.15 1.75
CA ASP A 19 5.01 -20.92 1.94
C ASP A 19 3.78 -20.02 2.12
N THR A 20 3.97 -18.88 2.78
CA THR A 20 2.90 -17.89 3.06
C THR A 20 3.43 -16.49 2.90
N GLY A 21 2.54 -15.53 2.75
CA GLY A 21 2.91 -14.13 2.68
C GLY A 21 1.75 -13.18 2.92
N LEU A 22 2.11 -11.92 3.15
CA LEU A 22 1.19 -10.81 3.35
C LEU A 22 1.24 -9.88 2.15
N LEU A 23 0.08 -9.41 1.71
CA LEU A 23 -0.02 -8.35 0.70
C LEU A 23 -1.33 -7.58 0.84
N ALA A 24 -1.34 -6.37 0.29
CA ALA A 24 -2.54 -5.55 0.23
C ALA A 24 -3.50 -6.04 -0.87
N ASP A 25 -4.77 -5.71 -0.71
CA ASP A 25 -5.89 -6.10 -1.56
C ASP A 25 -5.66 -5.82 -3.06
N PHE A 26 -5.23 -4.61 -3.42
CA PHE A 26 -4.98 -4.26 -4.82
C PHE A 26 -3.89 -5.14 -5.45
N ALA A 27 -2.79 -5.39 -4.74
CA ALA A 27 -1.73 -6.28 -5.21
C ALA A 27 -2.23 -7.73 -5.34
N ALA A 28 -3.09 -8.17 -4.41
CA ALA A 28 -3.73 -9.49 -4.46
C ALA A 28 -4.61 -9.63 -5.71
N VAL A 29 -5.53 -8.68 -5.92
CA VAL A 29 -6.46 -8.71 -7.06
C VAL A 29 -5.70 -8.61 -8.38
N ASN A 30 -4.77 -7.66 -8.49
CA ASN A 30 -4.02 -7.43 -9.72
C ASN A 30 -3.15 -8.65 -10.08
N ARG A 31 -2.34 -9.13 -9.13
CA ARG A 31 -1.38 -10.20 -9.44
C ARG A 31 -2.03 -11.58 -9.49
N ILE A 32 -2.86 -11.92 -8.53
CA ILE A 32 -3.58 -13.21 -8.51
C ILE A 32 -4.60 -13.25 -9.65
N GLY A 33 -5.37 -12.16 -9.85
CA GLY A 33 -6.38 -12.07 -10.92
C GLY A 33 -5.77 -12.24 -12.31
N ASN A 34 -4.60 -11.66 -12.57
CA ASN A 34 -3.93 -11.77 -13.87
C ASN A 34 -3.18 -13.09 -14.07
N THR A 35 -3.03 -13.92 -13.05
CA THR A 35 -2.25 -15.16 -13.08
C THR A 35 -3.02 -16.38 -12.57
N LEU A 36 -4.35 -16.29 -12.46
CA LEU A 36 -5.24 -17.34 -11.91
C LEU A 36 -4.96 -18.72 -12.46
N ASP A 37 -4.70 -18.83 -13.77
CA ASP A 37 -4.45 -20.12 -14.44
C ASP A 37 -3.07 -20.72 -14.12
N ASN A 38 -2.17 -19.93 -13.53
CA ASN A 38 -0.76 -20.32 -13.38
C ASN A 38 -0.26 -20.31 -11.93
N THR A 39 -0.91 -19.63 -11.01
CA THR A 39 -0.35 -19.44 -9.65
C THR A 39 -0.94 -20.32 -8.59
N ASN A 40 -2.13 -20.88 -8.79
CA ASN A 40 -2.81 -21.74 -7.81
C ASN A 40 -2.78 -21.17 -6.38
N LEU A 41 -2.92 -19.85 -6.24
CA LEU A 41 -2.84 -19.13 -4.96
C LEU A 41 -4.23 -18.97 -4.36
N VAL A 42 -4.27 -18.97 -3.02
CA VAL A 42 -5.48 -18.74 -2.24
C VAL A 42 -5.24 -17.73 -1.13
N ILE A 43 -6.25 -16.92 -0.85
CA ILE A 43 -6.31 -16.09 0.36
C ILE A 43 -6.86 -17.00 1.47
N PHE A 44 -6.15 -17.13 2.58
CA PHE A 44 -6.60 -17.95 3.69
C PHE A 44 -6.99 -17.13 4.92
N SER A 45 -6.67 -15.83 4.96
CA SER A 45 -7.15 -14.91 6.00
C SER A 45 -7.12 -13.47 5.53
N ASP A 46 -8.07 -12.67 6.03
CA ASP A 46 -7.96 -11.22 6.12
C ASP A 46 -7.24 -10.88 7.43
N LEU A 47 -6.15 -10.14 7.36
CA LEU A 47 -5.39 -9.74 8.54
C LEU A 47 -5.85 -8.38 9.08
N SER A 48 -6.17 -7.45 8.19
CA SER A 48 -6.63 -6.12 8.58
C SER A 48 -7.44 -5.46 7.48
N SER A 49 -8.47 -4.72 7.90
CA SER A 49 -9.21 -3.81 7.04
C SER A 49 -9.24 -2.44 7.70
N SER A 50 -8.77 -1.40 7.02
CA SER A 50 -8.66 -0.07 7.61
C SER A 50 -9.46 0.96 6.81
N VAL A 51 -10.44 1.57 7.48
CA VAL A 51 -11.17 2.75 7.01
C VAL A 51 -10.53 4.07 7.46
N SER A 52 -9.48 4.01 8.27
CA SER A 52 -8.77 5.17 8.82
C SER A 52 -7.28 5.10 8.53
N TYR A 53 -6.96 4.99 7.27
CA TYR A 53 -5.57 5.01 6.81
C TYR A 53 -4.92 6.35 7.16
N ASN A 54 -3.79 6.32 7.88
CA ASN A 54 -3.07 7.54 8.25
C ASN A 54 -2.37 8.12 7.03
N GLY A 55 -2.78 9.34 6.62
CA GLY A 55 -2.26 10.06 5.47
C GLY A 55 -3.36 10.48 4.50
N GLY A 56 -3.00 10.72 3.25
CA GLY A 56 -3.91 11.20 2.23
C GLY A 56 -3.20 11.81 1.04
N LEU A 57 -3.91 12.69 0.34
CA LEU A 57 -3.37 13.43 -0.79
C LEU A 57 -2.48 14.57 -0.30
N PHE A 58 -1.22 14.51 -0.73
CA PHE A 58 -0.23 15.57 -0.56
C PHE A 58 0.05 16.23 -1.90
N VAL A 59 0.22 17.53 -1.86
CA VAL A 59 0.57 18.33 -3.04
C VAL A 59 1.83 19.14 -2.81
N ALA A 60 2.56 19.40 -3.89
CA ALA A 60 3.72 20.25 -3.88
C ALA A 60 3.37 21.68 -3.42
N PRO A 61 4.33 22.45 -2.87
CA PRO A 61 4.07 23.78 -2.27
C PRO A 61 3.29 24.75 -3.17
N LYS A 62 3.48 24.68 -4.48
CA LYS A 62 2.80 25.56 -5.45
C LYS A 62 1.29 25.33 -5.56
N TYR A 63 0.77 24.19 -5.10
CA TYR A 63 -0.64 23.81 -5.21
C TYR A 63 -1.41 23.86 -3.90
N LYS A 64 -0.75 24.07 -2.75
CA LYS A 64 -1.39 24.01 -1.43
C LYS A 64 -2.61 24.92 -1.28
N ASP A 65 -2.60 26.09 -1.92
CA ASP A 65 -3.64 27.11 -1.85
C ASP A 65 -4.47 27.24 -3.16
N ASN A 66 -4.16 26.43 -4.16
CA ASN A 66 -4.82 26.46 -5.47
C ASN A 66 -4.83 25.06 -6.12
N LEU A 67 -5.69 24.19 -5.62
CA LEU A 67 -5.84 22.82 -6.14
C LEU A 67 -6.42 22.79 -7.57
N ASP A 68 -7.18 23.82 -7.96
CA ASP A 68 -7.76 23.91 -9.30
C ASP A 68 -6.68 24.05 -10.41
N ALA A 69 -5.47 24.41 -10.03
CA ALA A 69 -4.32 24.47 -10.94
C ALA A 69 -3.62 23.10 -11.12
N LEU A 70 -3.99 22.09 -10.32
CA LEU A 70 -3.49 20.74 -10.46
C LEU A 70 -4.33 20.02 -11.51
N ASP A 71 -3.71 19.61 -12.60
CA ASP A 71 -4.35 18.91 -13.70
C ASP A 71 -3.66 17.59 -14.05
N GLU A 72 -4.17 16.90 -15.06
CA GLU A 72 -3.68 15.58 -15.47
C GLU A 72 -2.27 15.62 -16.07
N SER A 73 -1.77 16.79 -16.53
CA SER A 73 -0.43 16.94 -17.10
C SER A 73 0.68 16.97 -16.04
N GLU A 74 0.31 17.23 -14.81
CA GLU A 74 1.23 17.26 -13.68
C GLU A 74 1.63 15.87 -13.24
N GLY A 75 2.90 15.73 -12.82
CA GLY A 75 3.40 14.43 -12.39
C GLY A 75 2.83 13.98 -11.03
N TRP A 76 2.36 12.76 -10.94
CA TRP A 76 1.92 12.12 -9.70
C TRP A 76 2.88 11.01 -9.30
N ILE A 77 3.46 11.10 -8.12
CA ILE A 77 4.37 10.06 -7.61
C ILE A 77 3.56 8.80 -7.36
N THR A 78 4.01 7.68 -7.91
CA THR A 78 3.37 6.37 -7.74
C THR A 78 4.37 5.24 -7.79
N SER A 79 3.94 4.06 -7.35
CA SER A 79 4.59 2.78 -7.64
C SER A 79 3.61 1.95 -8.45
N ILE A 80 3.87 1.82 -9.74
CA ILE A 80 2.96 1.16 -10.69
C ILE A 80 2.76 -0.31 -10.30
N GLY A 81 1.53 -0.80 -10.40
CA GLY A 81 1.13 -2.16 -10.01
C GLY A 81 0.91 -2.36 -8.51
N THR A 82 1.00 -1.29 -7.71
CA THR A 82 0.77 -1.33 -6.27
C THR A 82 -0.47 -0.54 -5.86
N VAL A 83 -0.82 -0.60 -4.57
CA VAL A 83 -1.92 0.22 -4.00
C VAL A 83 -1.70 1.72 -4.18
N SER A 84 -0.46 2.18 -4.31
CA SER A 84 -0.12 3.58 -4.57
C SER A 84 -0.74 4.09 -5.88
N GLU A 85 -0.71 3.29 -6.94
CA GLU A 85 -1.34 3.62 -8.22
C GLU A 85 -2.86 3.73 -8.07
N TYR A 86 -3.49 2.76 -7.41
CA TYR A 86 -4.93 2.79 -7.16
C TYR A 86 -5.34 4.00 -6.31
N PHE A 87 -4.57 4.35 -5.29
CA PHE A 87 -4.87 5.51 -4.44
C PHE A 87 -4.74 6.83 -5.20
N ASN A 88 -3.74 6.97 -6.05
CA ASN A 88 -3.63 8.14 -6.92
C ASN A 88 -4.85 8.23 -7.86
N TRP A 89 -5.28 7.11 -8.41
CA TRP A 89 -6.49 7.04 -9.25
C TRP A 89 -7.74 7.51 -8.49
N GLN A 90 -7.91 7.07 -7.24
CA GLN A 90 -8.99 7.50 -6.36
C GLN A 90 -8.91 9.01 -6.04
N ALA A 91 -7.71 9.50 -5.72
CA ALA A 91 -7.49 10.92 -5.40
C ALA A 91 -7.78 11.83 -6.60
N GLN A 92 -7.42 11.43 -7.81
CA GLN A 92 -7.74 12.17 -9.02
C GLN A 92 -9.23 12.19 -9.29
N THR A 93 -9.91 11.05 -9.13
CA THR A 93 -11.38 10.97 -9.24
C THR A 93 -12.05 11.88 -8.20
N TYR A 94 -11.53 11.91 -6.97
CA TYR A 94 -12.00 12.81 -5.91
C TYR A 94 -11.88 14.29 -6.30
N LEU A 95 -10.79 14.67 -6.98
CA LEU A 95 -10.58 16.03 -7.49
C LEU A 95 -11.35 16.34 -8.79
N GLY A 96 -12.08 15.38 -9.35
CA GLY A 96 -12.78 15.52 -10.63
C GLY A 96 -11.87 15.48 -11.86
N LEU A 97 -10.64 14.99 -11.71
CA LEU A 97 -9.69 14.79 -12.81
C LEU A 97 -9.96 13.44 -13.51
N ASP A 98 -9.44 13.30 -14.73
CA ASP A 98 -9.50 12.06 -15.50
C ASP A 98 -8.24 11.21 -15.25
N PRO A 99 -8.34 10.12 -14.44
CA PRO A 99 -7.16 9.32 -14.10
C PRO A 99 -6.50 8.64 -15.29
N SER A 100 -7.22 8.44 -16.40
CA SER A 100 -6.67 7.81 -17.62
C SER A 100 -5.64 8.69 -18.34
N LYS A 101 -5.64 9.99 -18.05
CA LYS A 101 -4.70 10.97 -18.61
C LYS A 101 -3.53 11.28 -17.68
N GLN A 102 -3.50 10.64 -16.52
CA GLN A 102 -2.50 10.89 -15.50
C GLN A 102 -1.08 10.64 -16.00
N LYS A 103 -0.20 11.57 -15.67
CA LYS A 103 1.24 11.40 -15.81
C LYS A 103 1.83 10.78 -14.56
N ASN A 104 2.12 9.49 -14.62
CA ASN A 104 2.77 8.78 -13.51
C ASN A 104 4.27 9.06 -13.47
N VAL A 105 4.77 9.47 -12.31
CA VAL A 105 6.20 9.49 -11.98
C VAL A 105 6.48 8.24 -11.15
N ASN A 106 6.88 7.17 -11.84
CA ASN A 106 7.07 5.87 -11.21
C ASN A 106 8.31 5.85 -10.33
N THR A 107 8.14 5.36 -9.10
CA THR A 107 9.20 5.22 -8.09
C THR A 107 9.09 3.87 -7.41
N ASP A 108 10.22 3.36 -6.93
CA ASP A 108 10.32 2.03 -6.29
C ASP A 108 10.61 2.09 -4.79
N SER A 109 10.94 3.28 -4.27
CA SER A 109 11.30 3.45 -2.86
C SER A 109 10.91 4.82 -2.32
N ILE A 110 10.75 4.92 -1.00
CA ILE A 110 10.47 6.21 -0.33
C ILE A 110 11.61 7.22 -0.57
N SER A 111 12.86 6.78 -0.64
CA SER A 111 14.00 7.68 -0.91
C SER A 111 13.93 8.29 -2.30
N THR A 112 13.57 7.50 -3.30
CA THR A 112 13.34 7.98 -4.67
C THR A 112 12.14 8.92 -4.73
N GLN A 113 11.04 8.62 -4.03
CA GLN A 113 9.87 9.50 -3.93
C GLN A 113 10.23 10.87 -3.37
N ILE A 114 11.00 10.91 -2.28
CA ILE A 114 11.43 12.18 -1.67
C ILE A 114 12.38 12.96 -2.59
N ALA A 115 13.29 12.29 -3.31
CA ALA A 115 14.14 12.96 -4.29
C ALA A 115 13.32 13.60 -5.43
N VAL A 116 12.32 12.91 -5.95
CA VAL A 116 11.37 13.43 -6.96
C VAL A 116 10.59 14.64 -6.40
N ALA A 117 10.10 14.54 -5.16
CA ALA A 117 9.40 15.64 -4.50
C ALA A 117 10.30 16.86 -4.28
N HIS A 118 11.53 16.64 -3.82
CA HIS A 118 12.54 17.69 -3.60
C HIS A 118 12.90 18.43 -4.91
N ASN A 119 13.10 17.69 -5.98
CA ASN A 119 13.46 18.22 -7.29
C ASN A 119 12.31 18.95 -8.02
N GLY A 120 11.07 18.87 -7.50
CA GLY A 120 9.90 19.44 -8.14
C GLY A 120 9.47 18.71 -9.43
N GLU A 121 9.82 17.45 -9.57
CA GLU A 121 9.51 16.63 -10.74
C GLU A 121 8.08 16.08 -10.72
N ALA A 122 7.39 16.23 -9.59
CA ALA A 122 6.00 15.84 -9.41
C ALA A 122 5.23 16.88 -8.59
N SER A 123 3.91 16.80 -8.67
CA SER A 123 3.00 17.79 -8.09
C SER A 123 2.06 17.21 -7.04
N ALA A 124 1.80 15.92 -7.07
CA ALA A 124 0.92 15.24 -6.13
C ALA A 124 1.37 13.80 -5.81
N ALA A 125 0.95 13.30 -4.68
CA ALA A 125 1.15 11.93 -4.24
C ALA A 125 0.14 11.54 -3.17
N ILE A 126 -0.23 10.27 -3.08
CA ILE A 126 -0.79 9.73 -1.85
C ILE A 126 0.36 9.32 -0.93
N VAL A 127 0.37 9.93 0.24
CA VAL A 127 1.45 9.73 1.24
C VAL A 127 0.86 9.17 2.52
N THR A 128 1.50 8.16 3.08
CA THR A 128 1.01 7.43 4.25
C THR A 128 2.12 7.08 5.23
N GLY A 129 1.75 6.85 6.49
CA GLY A 129 2.63 6.32 7.52
C GLY A 129 3.86 7.20 7.77
N SER A 130 5.03 6.57 7.85
CA SER A 130 6.30 7.25 8.17
C SER A 130 6.79 8.22 7.07
N ALA A 131 6.27 8.12 5.84
CA ALA A 131 6.63 9.02 4.76
C ALA A 131 6.07 10.44 4.96
N ILE A 132 4.97 10.61 5.72
CA ILE A 132 4.31 11.90 5.94
C ILE A 132 5.31 12.98 6.38
N LYS A 133 6.06 12.73 7.45
CA LYS A 133 7.03 13.70 7.98
C LYS A 133 8.12 14.07 6.97
N LYS A 134 8.48 13.15 6.08
CA LYS A 134 9.48 13.39 5.04
C LYS A 134 8.96 14.32 3.95
N TYR A 135 7.71 14.12 3.52
CA TYR A 135 7.06 15.02 2.55
C TYR A 135 6.81 16.41 3.15
N GLU A 136 6.38 16.50 4.40
CA GLU A 136 6.22 17.77 5.12
C GLU A 136 7.56 18.53 5.20
N ALA A 137 8.69 17.84 5.41
CA ALA A 137 10.01 18.47 5.41
C ALA A 137 10.40 19.05 4.04
N GLU A 138 9.88 18.52 2.94
CA GLU A 138 10.01 19.08 1.59
C GLU A 138 8.97 20.18 1.29
N GLY A 139 8.19 20.59 2.28
CA GLY A 139 7.16 21.64 2.15
C GLY A 139 5.85 21.17 1.51
N TRP A 140 5.69 19.87 1.28
CA TRP A 140 4.44 19.31 0.78
C TRP A 140 3.37 19.38 1.85
N THR A 141 2.11 19.55 1.43
CA THR A 141 0.98 19.74 2.34
C THR A 141 -0.11 18.72 2.06
N GLN A 142 -0.65 18.11 3.11
CA GLN A 142 -1.85 17.29 2.99
C GLN A 142 -3.08 18.17 2.75
N VAL A 143 -3.80 17.91 1.66
CA VAL A 143 -4.99 18.66 1.24
C VAL A 143 -6.30 17.88 1.35
N ALA A 144 -6.21 16.56 1.42
CA ALA A 144 -7.34 15.68 1.72
C ALA A 144 -6.84 14.46 2.48
N SER A 145 -7.62 13.98 3.46
CA SER A 145 -7.30 12.74 4.15
C SER A 145 -7.67 11.52 3.31
N ALA A 146 -7.05 10.39 3.61
CA ALA A 146 -7.43 9.09 3.01
C ALA A 146 -8.94 8.79 3.20
N LYS A 147 -9.51 9.20 4.34
CA LYS A 147 -10.92 9.06 4.63
C LYS A 147 -11.79 9.91 3.72
N ASP A 148 -11.40 11.17 3.45
CA ASP A 148 -12.15 12.08 2.57
C ASP A 148 -12.18 11.56 1.14
N ILE A 149 -11.09 10.94 0.70
CA ILE A 149 -10.97 10.33 -0.63
C ILE A 149 -11.70 8.99 -0.72
N GLY A 150 -12.02 8.36 0.41
CA GLY A 150 -12.65 7.03 0.45
C GLY A 150 -11.64 5.88 0.29
N ILE A 151 -10.36 6.13 0.59
CA ILE A 151 -9.32 5.09 0.54
C ILE A 151 -9.53 4.11 1.69
N ASN A 152 -9.69 2.85 1.33
CA ASN A 152 -9.72 1.71 2.24
C ASN A 152 -8.73 0.66 1.76
N VAL A 153 -8.03 0.01 2.67
CA VAL A 153 -7.04 -1.03 2.39
C VAL A 153 -7.30 -2.22 3.28
N SER A 154 -7.37 -3.39 2.66
CA SER A 154 -7.31 -4.67 3.36
C SER A 154 -5.93 -5.33 3.13
N ALA A 155 -5.46 -6.05 4.13
CA ALA A 155 -4.25 -6.85 4.04
C ALA A 155 -4.61 -8.33 4.17
N TYR A 156 -4.17 -9.12 3.20
CA TYR A 156 -4.50 -10.53 3.09
C TYR A 156 -3.29 -11.42 3.32
N LEU A 157 -3.54 -12.54 3.99
CA LEU A 157 -2.60 -13.66 4.05
C LEU A 157 -2.89 -14.63 2.92
N ILE A 158 -1.87 -14.93 2.14
CA ILE A 158 -1.94 -15.82 0.99
C ILE A 158 -0.99 -17.00 1.12
N THR A 159 -1.33 -18.07 0.42
CA THR A 159 -0.51 -19.28 0.30
C THR A 159 -0.83 -20.00 -1.01
N SER A 160 -0.11 -21.05 -1.37
CA SER A 160 -0.52 -21.92 -2.48
C SER A 160 -1.66 -22.85 -2.06
N SER A 161 -2.54 -23.23 -2.99
CA SER A 161 -3.60 -24.20 -2.76
C SER A 161 -3.05 -25.54 -2.26
N ASP A 162 -1.91 -25.95 -2.76
CA ASP A 162 -1.28 -27.22 -2.37
C ASP A 162 -0.75 -27.16 -0.94
N PHE A 163 -0.10 -26.05 -0.56
CA PHE A 163 0.34 -25.85 0.82
C PHE A 163 -0.86 -25.82 1.77
N ALA A 164 -1.92 -25.08 1.42
CA ALA A 164 -3.14 -25.00 2.24
C ALA A 164 -3.76 -26.37 2.51
N LYS A 165 -3.85 -27.22 1.48
CA LYS A 165 -4.43 -28.58 1.60
C LYS A 165 -3.57 -29.51 2.44
N ASN A 166 -2.24 -29.45 2.28
CA ASN A 166 -1.32 -30.40 2.90
C ASN A 166 -0.84 -29.95 4.29
N ASN A 167 -1.03 -28.67 4.66
CA ASN A 167 -0.49 -28.07 5.88
C ASN A 167 -1.57 -27.30 6.67
N THR A 168 -2.81 -27.79 6.67
CA THR A 168 -3.94 -27.12 7.34
C THR A 168 -3.69 -26.86 8.83
N GLU A 169 -3.06 -27.81 9.53
CA GLU A 169 -2.72 -27.67 10.95
C GLU A 169 -1.70 -26.55 11.17
N THR A 170 -0.68 -26.47 10.30
CA THR A 170 0.34 -25.40 10.35
C THR A 170 -0.31 -24.03 10.15
N LEU A 171 -1.18 -23.86 9.14
CA LEU A 171 -1.90 -22.61 8.92
C LEU A 171 -2.83 -22.26 10.07
N THR A 172 -3.52 -23.23 10.66
CA THR A 172 -4.37 -23.01 11.83
C THR A 172 -3.55 -22.52 13.03
N ASN A 173 -2.39 -23.10 13.29
CA ASN A 173 -1.52 -22.69 14.38
C ASN A 173 -0.90 -21.31 14.11
N TYR A 174 -0.57 -21.00 12.84
CA TYR A 174 -0.11 -19.69 12.42
C TYR A 174 -1.17 -18.60 12.70
N LEU A 175 -2.43 -18.85 12.33
CA LEU A 175 -3.52 -17.90 12.61
C LEU A 175 -3.77 -17.70 14.12
N LYS A 176 -3.69 -18.77 14.92
CA LYS A 176 -3.78 -18.64 16.39
C LYS A 176 -2.65 -17.77 16.96
N ALA A 177 -1.42 -17.99 16.51
CA ALA A 177 -0.27 -17.18 16.95
C ALA A 177 -0.41 -15.71 16.54
N LEU A 178 -0.98 -15.43 15.37
CA LEU A 178 -1.29 -14.05 14.94
C LEU A 178 -2.36 -13.41 15.84
N ASP A 179 -3.45 -14.13 16.13
CA ASP A 179 -4.52 -13.62 17.01
C ASP A 179 -3.99 -13.32 18.41
N GLU A 180 -3.18 -14.22 18.98
CA GLU A 180 -2.49 -13.99 20.25
C GLU A 180 -1.55 -12.77 20.19
N SER A 181 -0.83 -12.58 19.08
CA SER A 181 0.07 -11.45 18.87
C SER A 181 -0.70 -10.12 18.78
N VAL A 182 -1.80 -10.08 18.03
CA VAL A 182 -2.67 -8.89 17.94
C VAL A 182 -3.23 -8.53 19.31
N LYS A 183 -3.70 -9.52 20.06
CA LYS A 183 -4.19 -9.31 21.43
C LYS A 183 -3.09 -8.76 22.34
N TYR A 184 -1.88 -9.35 22.28
CA TYR A 184 -0.74 -8.86 23.06
C TYR A 184 -0.41 -7.40 22.73
N ILE A 185 -0.36 -7.03 21.46
CA ILE A 185 -0.09 -5.66 21.01
C ILE A 185 -1.14 -4.70 21.58
N ASN A 186 -2.42 -5.04 21.46
CA ASN A 186 -3.52 -4.20 21.96
C ASN A 186 -3.49 -4.01 23.49
N ASP A 187 -3.10 -5.06 24.22
CA ASP A 187 -2.99 -5.02 25.69
C ASP A 187 -1.70 -4.31 26.17
N ASN A 188 -0.68 -4.14 25.29
CA ASN A 188 0.65 -3.62 25.63
C ASN A 188 1.18 -2.64 24.56
N LEU A 189 0.41 -1.60 24.25
CA LEU A 189 0.71 -0.67 23.14
C LEU A 189 2.06 0.03 23.29
N ASP A 190 2.37 0.55 24.47
CA ASP A 190 3.62 1.31 24.72
C ASP A 190 4.86 0.39 24.55
N GLU A 191 4.84 -0.79 25.15
CA GLU A 191 5.93 -1.77 25.02
C GLU A 191 6.08 -2.26 23.57
N SER A 192 4.95 -2.44 22.89
CA SER A 192 4.95 -2.87 21.48
C SER A 192 5.52 -1.79 20.57
N ALA A 193 5.22 -0.51 20.82
CA ALA A 193 5.78 0.61 20.11
C ALA A 193 7.30 0.73 20.29
N GLU A 194 7.81 0.52 21.50
CA GLU A 194 9.25 0.51 21.80
C GLU A 194 9.99 -0.61 21.06
N LYS A 195 9.37 -1.77 20.89
CA LYS A 195 9.99 -2.91 20.17
C LYS A 195 10.07 -2.72 18.66
N ILE A 196 9.26 -1.83 18.08
CA ILE A 196 9.17 -1.59 16.63
C ILE A 196 9.97 -0.34 16.22
N SER A 197 10.26 0.57 17.15
CA SER A 197 11.03 1.79 16.91
C SER A 197 12.53 1.52 16.83
#